data_91ff715ac0cf40b326dee0daefa18db0
#
_entry.id   91ff715ac0cf40b326dee0daefa18db0
#
_cell.length_a   1.000
_cell.length_b   1.000
_cell.length_c   1.000
_cell.angle_alpha   90.00
_cell.angle_beta   90.00
_cell.angle_gamma   90.00
#
_symmetry.space_group_name_H-M   'P 1'
#
loop_
_entity.id
_entity.type
_entity.pdbx_description
1 polymer ?
#
loop_
_entity_poly.entity_id
_entity_poly.type
_entity_poly.pdbx_seq_one_letter_code
_entity_poly.pdbx_strand_id
1 'polypeptide(L)'
;MSVKQIMLVNVKFFKVFTIFILLSVNLSADEKDQIITQLNNLNSLEFTFDQIVNDKTEKGSCLLEFPGKLKCDYFDDKKKELIINKRRLAITQKRYNKTYYYPISKSPFLNILYKDKLLEIVKSGKLDLSDRIIKLVYLEENEITVFFDKKTLDLKGWQIIDQYNNNINFSLNIVAKNDVFKKGTFKIPEMN
;
A
#
# COMPACT_ATOMS: atom_id res chain seq x y z
N MET A 1 14.85 -31.36 -53.43
CA MET A 1 15.26 -30.35 -52.43
C MET A 1 16.37 -30.89 -51.59
N SER A 2 17.50 -30.22 -51.59
CA SER A 2 18.72 -30.71 -50.94
C SER A 2 18.63 -30.64 -49.41
N VAL A 3 19.13 -31.64 -48.71
CA VAL A 3 19.15 -31.72 -47.22
C VAL A 3 19.75 -30.46 -46.58
N LYS A 4 20.63 -29.74 -47.27
CA LYS A 4 21.21 -28.47 -46.85
C LYS A 4 20.18 -27.32 -46.76
N GLN A 5 19.12 -27.30 -47.57
CA GLN A 5 18.08 -26.27 -47.54
C GLN A 5 17.11 -26.48 -46.37
N ILE A 6 16.81 -27.73 -46.02
CA ILE A 6 15.94 -28.06 -44.89
C ILE A 6 16.60 -27.69 -43.54
N MET A 7 17.93 -27.92 -43.44
CA MET A 7 18.68 -27.60 -42.24
C MET A 7 18.83 -26.10 -41.99
N LEU A 8 18.93 -25.29 -43.05
CA LEU A 8 18.99 -23.81 -42.96
C LEU A 8 17.65 -23.16 -42.53
N VAL A 9 16.53 -23.75 -42.98
CA VAL A 9 15.21 -23.28 -42.62
C VAL A 9 14.91 -23.54 -41.13
N ASN A 10 15.26 -24.72 -40.63
CA ASN A 10 15.08 -25.09 -39.23
C ASN A 10 15.92 -24.23 -38.25
N VAL A 11 17.16 -23.90 -38.63
CA VAL A 11 18.03 -23.05 -37.79
C VAL A 11 17.53 -21.61 -37.74
N LYS A 12 16.98 -21.05 -38.82
CA LYS A 12 16.39 -19.72 -38.84
C LYS A 12 15.08 -19.67 -38.01
N PHE A 13 14.24 -20.70 -38.11
CA PHE A 13 13.00 -20.79 -37.34
C PHE A 13 13.28 -20.94 -35.84
N PHE A 14 14.27 -21.73 -35.46
CA PHE A 14 14.68 -21.91 -34.08
C PHE A 14 15.25 -20.61 -33.46
N LYS A 15 16.08 -19.87 -34.23
CA LYS A 15 16.59 -18.56 -33.75
C LYS A 15 15.51 -17.52 -33.58
N VAL A 16 14.51 -17.43 -34.46
CA VAL A 16 13.38 -16.51 -34.35
C VAL A 16 12.51 -16.88 -33.17
N PHE A 17 12.25 -18.17 -32.91
CA PHE A 17 11.47 -18.63 -31.76
C PHE A 17 12.19 -18.38 -30.45
N THR A 18 13.51 -18.55 -30.38
CA THR A 18 14.31 -18.28 -29.17
C THR A 18 14.35 -16.78 -28.84
N ILE A 19 14.36 -15.89 -29.84
CA ILE A 19 14.32 -14.44 -29.65
C ILE A 19 12.95 -13.99 -29.13
N PHE A 20 11.86 -14.62 -29.56
CA PHE A 20 10.52 -14.27 -29.11
C PHE A 20 10.25 -14.65 -27.64
N ILE A 21 10.88 -15.73 -27.14
CA ILE A 21 10.76 -16.13 -25.72
C ILE A 21 11.52 -15.18 -24.78
N LEU A 22 12.59 -14.51 -25.24
CA LEU A 22 13.38 -13.60 -24.43
C LEU A 22 12.73 -12.21 -24.25
N LEU A 23 11.72 -11.86 -25.04
CA LEU A 23 11.03 -10.57 -24.96
C LEU A 23 9.87 -10.54 -23.96
N SER A 24 9.45 -11.68 -23.41
CA SER A 24 8.26 -11.78 -22.55
C SER A 24 8.53 -11.71 -21.05
N VAL A 25 9.77 -11.53 -20.59
CA VAL A 25 10.14 -11.68 -19.16
C VAL A 25 10.23 -10.35 -18.40
N ASN A 26 10.17 -9.19 -19.07
CA ASN A 26 10.48 -7.89 -18.44
C ASN A 26 9.32 -7.03 -18.00
N LEU A 27 8.06 -7.37 -18.30
CA LEU A 27 6.93 -6.45 -18.04
C LEU A 27 6.60 -6.30 -16.57
N SER A 28 6.72 -7.36 -15.80
CA SER A 28 6.36 -7.35 -14.35
C SER A 28 7.44 -6.72 -13.45
N ALA A 29 8.69 -6.70 -13.88
CA ALA A 29 9.79 -6.04 -13.17
C ALA A 29 9.66 -4.52 -13.32
N ASP A 30 9.28 -4.04 -14.49
CA ASP A 30 9.14 -2.62 -14.80
C ASP A 30 8.05 -1.93 -13.93
N GLU A 31 6.90 -2.57 -13.71
CA GLU A 31 5.82 -2.00 -12.87
C GLU A 31 6.24 -1.86 -11.40
N LYS A 32 6.95 -2.85 -10.84
CA LYS A 32 7.47 -2.75 -9.47
C LYS A 32 8.50 -1.65 -9.33
N ASP A 33 9.42 -1.51 -10.28
CA ASP A 33 10.47 -0.50 -10.27
C ASP A 33 9.89 0.91 -10.39
N GLN A 34 8.85 1.08 -11.18
CA GLN A 34 8.12 2.34 -11.29
C GLN A 34 7.41 2.70 -9.97
N ILE A 35 6.72 1.74 -9.33
CA ILE A 35 6.10 1.93 -8.00
C ILE A 35 7.16 2.30 -6.97
N ILE A 36 8.30 1.59 -6.95
CA ILE A 36 9.43 1.87 -6.04
C ILE A 36 9.93 3.30 -6.24
N THR A 37 10.11 3.72 -7.48
CA THR A 37 10.55 5.08 -7.80
C THR A 37 9.55 6.13 -7.30
N GLN A 38 8.25 5.90 -7.50
CA GLN A 38 7.21 6.80 -7.03
C GLN A 38 7.15 6.85 -5.48
N LEU A 39 7.22 5.71 -4.81
CA LEU A 39 7.23 5.65 -3.35
C LEU A 39 8.47 6.32 -2.74
N ASN A 40 9.64 6.22 -3.38
CA ASN A 40 10.85 6.90 -2.91
C ASN A 40 10.68 8.43 -2.89
N ASN A 41 9.94 8.97 -3.85
CA ASN A 41 9.65 10.40 -3.96
C ASN A 41 8.44 10.85 -3.13
N LEU A 42 7.75 9.94 -2.47
CA LEU A 42 6.56 10.23 -1.67
C LEU A 42 6.94 10.47 -0.21
N ASN A 43 6.68 11.68 0.32
CA ASN A 43 6.96 12.04 1.71
C ASN A 43 5.70 12.13 2.56
N SER A 44 4.59 12.56 1.95
CA SER A 44 3.32 12.70 2.64
C SER A 44 2.14 12.48 1.70
N LEU A 45 0.99 12.14 2.28
CA LEU A 45 -0.30 11.99 1.60
C LEU A 45 -1.40 12.68 2.40
N GLU A 46 -2.28 13.35 1.69
CA GLU A 46 -3.63 13.66 2.14
C GLU A 46 -4.61 12.82 1.33
N PHE A 47 -5.55 12.15 1.99
CA PHE A 47 -6.51 11.25 1.33
C PHE A 47 -7.81 11.11 2.10
N THR A 48 -8.89 10.81 1.39
CA THR A 48 -10.13 10.28 1.97
C THR A 48 -10.09 8.76 1.93
N PHE A 49 -10.83 8.10 2.82
CA PHE A 49 -10.85 6.64 2.91
C PHE A 49 -12.23 6.07 3.16
N ASP A 50 -12.41 4.83 2.70
CA ASP A 50 -13.43 3.89 3.12
C ASP A 50 -12.72 2.69 3.77
N GLN A 51 -13.09 2.38 5.03
CA GLN A 51 -12.58 1.23 5.78
C GLN A 51 -13.71 0.27 6.07
N ILE A 52 -13.53 -1.01 5.75
CA ILE A 52 -14.49 -2.07 6.06
C ILE A 52 -13.84 -3.02 7.06
N VAL A 53 -14.47 -3.21 8.20
CA VAL A 53 -14.08 -4.17 9.24
C VAL A 53 -15.31 -4.98 9.63
N ASN A 54 -15.31 -6.29 9.37
CA ASN A 54 -16.43 -7.18 9.71
C ASN A 54 -17.78 -6.56 9.31
N ASP A 55 -17.94 -6.20 8.03
CA ASP A 55 -19.16 -5.64 7.41
C ASP A 55 -19.54 -4.22 7.89
N LYS A 56 -18.77 -3.61 8.78
CA LYS A 56 -18.96 -2.20 9.17
C LYS A 56 -18.09 -1.31 8.32
N THR A 57 -18.73 -0.36 7.65
CA THR A 57 -18.04 0.65 6.85
C THR A 57 -17.85 1.91 7.68
N GLU A 58 -16.62 2.40 7.73
CA GLU A 58 -16.26 3.70 8.29
C GLU A 58 -15.58 4.54 7.20
N LYS A 59 -15.81 5.85 7.23
CA LYS A 59 -15.25 6.81 6.28
C LYS A 59 -14.57 7.94 7.01
N GLY A 60 -13.64 8.60 6.33
CA GLY A 60 -12.94 9.73 6.90
C GLY A 60 -11.91 10.34 5.95
N SER A 61 -11.08 11.20 6.53
CA SER A 61 -9.91 11.76 5.86
C SER A 61 -8.67 11.55 6.72
N CYS A 62 -7.53 11.39 6.07
CA CYS A 62 -6.26 11.18 6.75
C CYS A 62 -5.16 12.05 6.17
N LEU A 63 -4.22 12.37 7.06
CA LEU A 63 -2.91 12.92 6.76
C LEU A 63 -1.88 11.86 7.15
N LEU A 64 -1.02 11.48 6.20
CA LEU A 64 0.10 10.55 6.39
C LEU A 64 1.40 11.28 6.12
N GLU A 65 2.37 11.19 7.03
CA GLU A 65 3.73 11.66 6.83
C GLU A 65 4.70 10.52 7.16
N PHE A 66 5.49 10.12 6.18
CA PHE A 66 6.53 9.13 6.38
C PHE A 66 7.73 9.70 7.15
N PRO A 67 8.34 8.90 8.04
CA PRO A 67 7.90 7.59 8.51
C PRO A 67 6.95 7.64 9.72
N GLY A 68 5.95 6.77 9.71
CA GLY A 68 5.23 6.38 10.93
C GLY A 68 4.31 7.41 11.56
N LYS A 69 3.85 8.43 10.83
CA LYS A 69 2.90 9.43 11.34
C LYS A 69 1.61 9.39 10.54
N LEU A 70 0.49 9.25 11.21
CA LEU A 70 -0.85 9.26 10.62
C LEU A 70 -1.80 10.02 11.54
N LYS A 71 -2.66 10.82 10.94
CA LYS A 71 -3.82 11.41 11.62
C LYS A 71 -5.03 11.18 10.75
N CYS A 72 -6.10 10.61 11.31
CA CYS A 72 -7.37 10.41 10.62
C CYS A 72 -8.52 11.00 11.43
N ASP A 73 -9.38 11.75 10.78
CA ASP A 73 -10.66 12.21 11.27
C ASP A 73 -11.76 11.37 10.62
N TYR A 74 -12.56 10.66 11.43
CA TYR A 74 -13.65 9.82 10.97
C TYR A 74 -14.94 10.61 10.87
N PHE A 75 -15.75 10.30 9.86
CA PHE A 75 -17.05 10.94 9.62
C PHE A 75 -18.15 10.18 10.37
N ASP A 76 -17.98 10.04 11.67
CA ASP A 76 -18.91 9.36 12.57
C ASP A 76 -19.50 10.31 13.63
N ASP A 77 -20.59 9.88 14.27
CA ASP A 77 -21.26 10.68 15.31
C ASP A 77 -20.39 10.91 16.55
N LYS A 78 -19.41 10.06 16.79
CA LYS A 78 -18.47 10.16 17.92
C LYS A 78 -17.37 11.19 17.66
N LYS A 79 -17.25 11.65 16.40
CA LYS A 79 -16.14 12.50 15.93
C LYS A 79 -14.80 11.86 16.31
N LYS A 80 -14.64 10.59 15.88
CA LYS A 80 -13.46 9.82 16.19
C LYS A 80 -12.25 10.41 15.46
N GLU A 81 -11.18 10.64 16.21
CA GLU A 81 -9.87 11.00 15.68
C GLU A 81 -8.86 9.91 16.05
N LEU A 82 -8.06 9.51 15.10
CA LEU A 82 -6.98 8.54 15.28
C LEU A 82 -5.66 9.24 14.98
N ILE A 83 -4.71 9.19 15.92
CA ILE A 83 -3.36 9.70 15.71
C ILE A 83 -2.36 8.60 15.99
N ILE A 84 -1.50 8.33 14.98
CA ILE A 84 -0.32 7.50 15.14
C ILE A 84 0.90 8.38 15.05
N ASN A 85 1.82 8.18 15.99
CA ASN A 85 3.15 8.75 15.93
C ASN A 85 4.15 7.69 16.37
N LYS A 86 4.93 7.20 15.39
CA LYS A 86 5.86 6.07 15.55
C LYS A 86 5.12 4.81 15.99
N ARG A 87 5.28 4.38 17.24
CA ARG A 87 4.72 3.12 17.78
C ARG A 87 3.54 3.34 18.73
N ARG A 88 3.06 4.56 18.87
CA ARG A 88 1.93 4.90 19.73
C ARG A 88 0.73 5.28 18.91
N LEU A 89 -0.42 4.79 19.29
CA LEU A 89 -1.73 5.10 18.74
C LEU A 89 -2.58 5.73 19.83
N ALA A 90 -3.21 6.86 19.53
CA ALA A 90 -4.27 7.44 20.32
C ALA A 90 -5.57 7.46 19.50
N ILE A 91 -6.68 7.03 20.09
CA ILE A 91 -8.02 7.12 19.51
C ILE A 91 -8.85 8.01 20.44
N THR A 92 -9.23 9.17 19.93
CA THR A 92 -10.04 10.14 20.67
C THR A 92 -11.46 10.16 20.14
N GLN A 93 -12.44 9.96 21.01
CA GLN A 93 -13.85 10.20 20.73
C GLN A 93 -14.18 11.64 21.21
N LYS A 94 -14.02 12.61 20.31
CA LYS A 94 -14.12 14.05 20.64
C LYS A 94 -15.46 14.42 21.28
N ARG A 95 -16.56 13.77 20.84
CA ARG A 95 -17.90 14.00 21.42
C ARG A 95 -17.97 13.69 22.92
N TYR A 96 -17.20 12.71 23.38
CA TYR A 96 -17.22 12.25 24.77
C TYR A 96 -16.00 12.68 25.57
N ASN A 97 -15.08 13.43 24.95
CA ASN A 97 -13.79 13.82 25.52
C ASN A 97 -13.02 12.64 26.12
N LYS A 98 -13.02 11.48 25.41
CA LYS A 98 -12.35 10.25 25.83
C LYS A 98 -11.25 9.88 24.86
N THR A 99 -10.04 9.63 25.37
CA THR A 99 -8.88 9.18 24.59
C THR A 99 -8.41 7.82 25.09
N TYR A 100 -8.18 6.92 24.17
CA TYR A 100 -7.63 5.58 24.42
C TYR A 100 -6.25 5.47 23.77
N TYR A 101 -5.31 4.83 24.46
CA TYR A 101 -3.93 4.72 24.00
C TYR A 101 -3.56 3.26 23.82
N TYR A 102 -2.91 2.94 22.68
CA TYR A 102 -2.54 1.59 22.32
C TYR A 102 -1.11 1.53 21.80
N PRO A 103 -0.29 0.55 22.21
CA PRO A 103 0.93 0.21 21.51
C PRO A 103 0.57 -0.52 20.21
N ILE A 104 1.18 -0.08 19.10
CA ILE A 104 0.94 -0.72 17.79
C ILE A 104 2.20 -1.39 17.22
N SER A 105 3.21 -1.62 18.06
CA SER A 105 4.51 -2.16 17.63
C SER A 105 4.43 -3.53 16.93
N LYS A 106 3.36 -4.28 17.16
CA LYS A 106 3.09 -5.57 16.51
C LYS A 106 1.96 -5.52 15.47
N SER A 107 1.43 -4.33 15.16
CA SER A 107 0.34 -4.20 14.20
C SER A 107 0.86 -4.32 12.77
N PRO A 108 0.29 -5.17 11.92
CA PRO A 108 0.63 -5.24 10.48
C PRO A 108 0.45 -3.89 9.78
N PHE A 109 -0.39 -3.00 10.33
CA PHE A 109 -0.61 -1.67 9.79
C PHE A 109 0.66 -0.80 9.78
N LEU A 110 1.63 -1.05 10.66
CA LEU A 110 2.93 -0.35 10.63
C LEU A 110 3.68 -0.57 9.32
N ASN A 111 3.51 -1.71 8.66
CA ASN A 111 4.15 -1.99 7.38
C ASN A 111 3.72 -1.00 6.27
N ILE A 112 2.52 -0.40 6.41
CA ILE A 112 2.04 0.63 5.48
C ILE A 112 2.58 2.01 5.84
N LEU A 113 2.82 2.28 7.13
CA LEU A 113 3.25 3.59 7.62
C LEU A 113 4.76 3.83 7.52
N TYR A 114 5.55 2.79 7.26
CA TYR A 114 6.99 2.89 7.08
C TYR A 114 7.36 2.63 5.63
N LYS A 115 7.97 3.61 5.00
CA LYS A 115 8.32 3.56 3.57
C LYS A 115 9.22 2.38 3.22
N ASP A 116 10.22 2.09 4.05
CA ASP A 116 11.11 0.95 3.89
C ASP A 116 10.35 -0.38 3.88
N LYS A 117 9.37 -0.55 4.77
CA LYS A 117 8.51 -1.73 4.81
C LYS A 117 7.57 -1.81 3.61
N LEU A 118 6.98 -0.69 3.21
CA LEU A 118 6.14 -0.65 2.02
C LEU A 118 6.95 -0.97 0.75
N LEU A 119 8.19 -0.49 0.65
CA LEU A 119 9.11 -0.84 -0.43
C LEU A 119 9.48 -2.33 -0.42
N GLU A 120 9.65 -2.94 0.75
CA GLU A 120 9.87 -4.37 0.90
C GLU A 120 8.68 -5.18 0.38
N ILE A 121 7.44 -4.78 0.71
CA ILE A 121 6.21 -5.39 0.18
C ILE A 121 6.20 -5.31 -1.35
N VAL A 122 6.55 -4.17 -1.94
CA VAL A 122 6.59 -4.02 -3.40
C VAL A 122 7.64 -4.93 -4.03
N LYS A 123 8.85 -4.98 -3.46
CA LYS A 123 9.94 -5.80 -4.00
C LYS A 123 9.63 -7.29 -3.93
N SER A 124 9.19 -7.77 -2.76
CA SER A 124 9.08 -9.20 -2.44
C SER A 124 7.67 -9.76 -2.61
N GLY A 125 6.64 -8.92 -2.63
CA GLY A 125 5.25 -9.35 -2.78
C GLY A 125 4.98 -10.03 -4.12
N LYS A 126 4.09 -11.02 -4.10
CA LYS A 126 3.59 -11.67 -5.31
C LYS A 126 2.69 -10.70 -6.07
N LEU A 127 3.07 -10.44 -7.31
CA LEU A 127 2.34 -9.54 -8.21
C LEU A 127 1.14 -10.25 -8.83
N ASP A 128 0.00 -9.59 -8.82
CA ASP A 128 -1.22 -9.95 -9.53
C ASP A 128 -1.77 -8.71 -10.23
N LEU A 129 -1.95 -8.79 -11.55
CA LEU A 129 -2.31 -7.66 -12.40
C LEU A 129 -3.73 -7.82 -12.90
N SER A 130 -4.52 -6.77 -12.74
CA SER A 130 -5.80 -6.61 -13.42
C SER A 130 -5.75 -5.41 -14.37
N ASP A 131 -6.87 -5.12 -15.04
CA ASP A 131 -6.95 -4.00 -16.00
C ASP A 131 -6.72 -2.63 -15.34
N ARG A 132 -7.08 -2.48 -14.06
CA ARG A 132 -7.07 -1.19 -13.35
C ARG A 132 -6.21 -1.18 -12.10
N ILE A 133 -5.91 -2.34 -11.52
CA ILE A 133 -5.28 -2.47 -10.21
C ILE A 133 -4.07 -3.39 -10.29
N ILE A 134 -2.99 -2.95 -9.69
CA ILE A 134 -1.82 -3.76 -9.34
C ILE A 134 -2.02 -4.22 -7.91
N LYS A 135 -2.07 -5.54 -7.69
CA LYS A 135 -2.20 -6.16 -6.38
C LYS A 135 -0.87 -6.81 -6.02
N LEU A 136 -0.36 -6.52 -4.84
CA LEU A 136 0.84 -7.11 -4.29
C LEU A 136 0.50 -7.84 -3.00
N VAL A 137 0.63 -9.16 -2.99
CA VAL A 137 0.40 -10.01 -1.83
C VAL A 137 1.74 -10.34 -1.19
N TYR A 138 1.93 -9.93 0.05
CA TYR A 138 3.12 -10.16 0.84
C TYR A 138 2.79 -11.00 2.06
N LEU A 139 3.54 -12.06 2.27
CA LEU A 139 3.36 -13.00 3.38
C LEU A 139 4.66 -13.06 4.18
N GLU A 140 4.63 -12.53 5.38
CA GLU A 140 5.69 -12.65 6.38
C GLU A 140 5.09 -13.31 7.64
N GLU A 141 4.86 -12.57 8.72
CA GLU A 141 4.13 -13.07 9.90
C GLU A 141 2.61 -13.03 9.68
N ASN A 142 2.13 -12.07 8.88
CA ASN A 142 0.73 -11.90 8.50
C ASN A 142 0.63 -11.59 7.02
N GLU A 143 -0.47 -11.99 6.38
CA GLU A 143 -0.74 -11.61 5.01
C GLU A 143 -1.12 -10.13 4.92
N ILE A 144 -0.40 -9.42 4.07
CA ILE A 144 -0.68 -8.02 3.71
C ILE A 144 -0.86 -7.96 2.21
N THR A 145 -1.99 -7.44 1.76
CA THR A 145 -2.22 -7.12 0.37
C THR A 145 -2.23 -5.61 0.19
N VAL A 146 -1.44 -5.10 -0.75
CA VAL A 146 -1.41 -3.68 -1.10
C VAL A 146 -1.87 -3.50 -2.53
N PHE A 147 -2.67 -2.46 -2.75
CA PHE A 147 -3.27 -2.15 -4.04
C PHE A 147 -2.73 -0.82 -4.56
N PHE A 148 -2.33 -0.81 -5.84
CA PHE A 148 -1.94 0.39 -6.57
C PHE A 148 -2.82 0.57 -7.80
N ASP A 149 -3.05 1.81 -8.20
CA ASP A 149 -3.69 2.12 -9.48
C ASP A 149 -2.72 1.82 -10.61
N LYS A 150 -3.16 1.05 -11.61
CA LYS A 150 -2.28 0.61 -12.71
C LYS A 150 -1.83 1.75 -13.62
N LYS A 151 -2.63 2.80 -13.74
CA LYS A 151 -2.34 3.93 -14.63
C LYS A 151 -1.46 4.97 -13.95
N THR A 152 -1.76 5.30 -12.68
CA THR A 152 -1.06 6.36 -11.95
C THR A 152 0.01 5.82 -11.02
N LEU A 153 0.02 4.51 -10.75
CA LEU A 153 0.87 3.81 -9.78
C LEU A 153 0.69 4.31 -8.33
N ASP A 154 -0.41 4.99 -8.08
CA ASP A 154 -0.74 5.51 -6.76
C ASP A 154 -1.25 4.42 -5.84
N LEU A 155 -0.93 4.53 -4.56
CA LEU A 155 -1.51 3.69 -3.52
C LEU A 155 -3.04 3.86 -3.52
N LYS A 156 -3.77 2.75 -3.64
CA LYS A 156 -5.25 2.70 -3.64
C LYS A 156 -5.82 2.08 -2.37
N GLY A 157 -5.00 1.37 -1.60
CA GLY A 157 -5.46 0.75 -0.40
C GLY A 157 -4.63 -0.45 0.03
N TRP A 158 -5.14 -1.12 1.06
CA TRP A 158 -4.55 -2.34 1.57
C TRP A 158 -5.61 -3.22 2.23
N GLN A 159 -5.28 -4.48 2.37
CA GLN A 159 -6.01 -5.46 3.14
C GLN A 159 -5.05 -6.11 4.13
N ILE A 160 -5.46 -6.18 5.38
CA ILE A 160 -4.70 -6.83 6.46
C ILE A 160 -5.64 -7.64 7.34
N ILE A 161 -5.09 -8.67 7.97
CA ILE A 161 -5.76 -9.37 9.08
C ILE A 161 -5.13 -8.89 10.37
N ASP A 162 -5.94 -8.36 11.29
CA ASP A 162 -5.44 -7.87 12.57
C ASP A 162 -5.21 -9.01 13.58
N GLN A 163 -4.66 -8.68 14.74
CA GLN A 163 -4.37 -9.64 15.82
C GLN A 163 -5.63 -10.31 16.43
N TYR A 164 -6.82 -9.81 16.11
CA TYR A 164 -8.11 -10.36 16.51
C TYR A 164 -8.80 -11.14 15.39
N ASN A 165 -8.07 -11.41 14.31
CA ASN A 165 -8.55 -12.10 13.11
C ASN A 165 -9.64 -11.32 12.36
N ASN A 166 -9.68 -10.00 12.50
CA ASN A 166 -10.57 -9.18 11.69
C ASN A 166 -9.92 -8.91 10.34
N ASN A 167 -10.70 -9.08 9.29
CA ASN A 167 -10.30 -8.66 7.94
C ASN A 167 -10.59 -7.17 7.79
N ILE A 168 -9.53 -6.39 7.60
CA ILE A 168 -9.59 -4.94 7.42
C ILE A 168 -9.28 -4.62 5.97
N ASN A 169 -10.29 -4.13 5.25
CA ASN A 169 -10.14 -3.59 3.90
C ASN A 169 -10.15 -2.07 3.99
N PHE A 170 -9.09 -1.46 3.49
CA PHE A 170 -8.92 -0.02 3.49
C PHE A 170 -8.69 0.46 2.06
N SER A 171 -9.60 1.24 1.54
CA SER A 171 -9.45 1.91 0.24
C SER A 171 -9.28 3.40 0.43
N LEU A 172 -8.43 4.02 -0.37
CA LEU A 172 -8.13 5.43 -0.27
C LEU A 172 -8.24 6.16 -1.61
N ASN A 173 -8.58 7.43 -1.53
CA ASN A 173 -8.54 8.34 -2.65
C ASN A 173 -7.63 9.52 -2.31
N ILE A 174 -6.49 9.63 -3.01
CA ILE A 174 -5.47 10.65 -2.76
C ILE A 174 -6.02 12.01 -3.18
N VAL A 175 -5.90 12.99 -2.27
CA VAL A 175 -6.26 14.39 -2.47
C VAL A 175 -5.00 15.21 -2.80
N ALA A 176 -3.92 15.00 -2.03
CA ALA A 176 -2.66 15.70 -2.23
C ALA A 176 -1.45 14.84 -1.86
N LYS A 177 -0.29 15.15 -2.44
CA LYS A 177 1.00 14.47 -2.21
C LYS A 177 2.08 15.49 -1.86
N ASN A 178 2.96 15.11 -0.96
CA ASN A 178 4.17 15.85 -0.61
C ASN A 178 3.92 17.24 0.02
N ASP A 179 2.74 17.44 0.59
CA ASP A 179 2.45 18.64 1.37
C ASP A 179 3.21 18.62 2.70
N VAL A 180 3.58 19.80 3.16
CA VAL A 180 4.24 20.00 4.46
C VAL A 180 3.17 20.29 5.51
N PHE A 181 3.05 19.42 6.49
CA PHE A 181 2.07 19.60 7.56
C PHE A 181 2.60 20.50 8.69
N LYS A 182 1.66 21.19 9.35
CA LYS A 182 1.98 22.09 10.48
C LYS A 182 2.63 21.32 11.62
N LYS A 183 3.57 21.98 12.32
CA LYS A 183 4.17 21.43 13.54
C LYS A 183 3.08 21.08 14.56
N GLY A 184 3.11 19.84 15.06
CA GLY A 184 2.12 19.35 16.04
C GLY A 184 0.93 18.61 15.44
N THR A 185 0.73 18.57 14.11
CA THR A 185 -0.37 17.83 13.45
C THR A 185 -0.52 16.39 13.96
N PHE A 186 0.60 15.71 14.23
CA PHE A 186 0.64 14.32 14.69
C PHE A 186 0.99 14.20 16.20
N LYS A 187 0.75 15.27 16.99
CA LYS A 187 0.99 15.21 18.44
C LYS A 187 -0.03 14.26 19.09
N ILE A 188 0.46 13.23 19.75
CA ILE A 188 -0.37 12.35 20.61
C ILE A 188 -0.89 13.20 21.77
N PRO A 189 -2.20 13.18 22.08
CA PRO A 189 -2.75 13.84 23.26
C PRO A 189 -2.03 13.38 24.53
N GLU A 190 -1.95 14.26 25.53
CA GLU A 190 -1.35 13.89 26.81
C GLU A 190 -2.32 13.01 27.60
N MET A 191 -1.77 12.01 28.31
CA MET A 191 -2.54 11.21 29.26
C MET A 191 -2.85 12.07 30.49
N ASN A 192 -4.12 12.39 30.68
CA ASN A 192 -4.60 13.05 31.90
C ASN A 192 -4.79 12.03 33.03
#